data_f455fc5d1bda7d53ff294c6181664007
#
_entry.id   f455fc5d1bda7d53ff294c6181664007
#
_cell.length_a   1.000
_cell.length_b   1.000
_cell.length_c   1.000
_cell.angle_alpha   90.00
_cell.angle_beta   90.00
_cell.angle_gamma   90.00
#
_symmetry.space_group_name_H-M   'P 1'
#
loop_
_entity.id
_entity.type
_entity.pdbx_description
1 polymer ?
#
loop_
_entity_poly.entity_id
_entity_poly.type
_entity_poly.pdbx_seq_one_letter_code
_entity_poly.pdbx_strand_id
1 'polypeptide(L)'
;MENIKLETTGQKHISTLATDIKHLIANISNGKPANMTEENMNVFLNNIKEAMLAWNTPPVKTDKEGQLRMSVIGKPARQLWYDKHSPKDRKDEDAGLNLKFLYGHIIEHLILYLAELAGHKVEDQQKKVEVDGVKGHIDSKIDGEICDVKSASSFSFKKFQSGEIVGDDPFGYHAQLSGYETANGTKEGGFLVVDKSSGDICFYKPEDMAKPNVKSLIKNLRSTLEKDTPPEKCYEFKTEKNGNKTLATGCMFCPHKWECHSDTNNGKGLRVFKYANKNVMLADVVKQPLVEEITYEYEDQLKNYGKRTQA
;
A
#
# COMPACT_ATOMS: atom_id res chain seq x y z
N MET A 1 39.50 -22.56 30.11
CA MET A 1 38.36 -21.64 29.89
C MET A 1 37.62 -22.15 28.68
N GLU A 2 36.56 -22.92 28.97
CA GLU A 2 35.73 -23.54 27.92
C GLU A 2 34.89 -22.51 27.23
N ASN A 3 35.00 -22.46 25.90
CA ASN A 3 34.11 -21.69 25.05
C ASN A 3 32.71 -22.32 25.06
N ILE A 4 31.81 -21.76 25.83
CA ILE A 4 30.37 -22.08 25.72
C ILE A 4 29.90 -21.53 24.40
N LYS A 5 29.86 -22.39 23.36
CA LYS A 5 29.06 -22.18 22.19
C LYS A 5 27.59 -22.23 22.60
N LEU A 6 26.96 -21.11 22.73
CA LEU A 6 25.50 -21.01 22.72
C LEU A 6 25.02 -21.33 21.31
N GLU A 7 24.85 -22.60 21.00
CA GLU A 7 24.06 -23.06 19.88
C GLU A 7 22.58 -22.86 20.24
N THR A 8 22.04 -21.72 19.90
CA THR A 8 20.59 -21.54 19.84
C THR A 8 20.09 -22.18 18.52
N THR A 9 19.93 -23.51 18.53
CA THR A 9 19.24 -24.27 17.49
C THR A 9 17.71 -24.17 17.65
N GLY A 10 17.19 -22.98 17.92
CA GLY A 10 15.76 -22.69 17.84
C GLY A 10 15.46 -22.04 16.50
N GLN A 11 14.64 -22.68 15.67
CA GLN A 11 14.13 -22.06 14.45
C GLN A 11 13.47 -20.73 14.84
N LYS A 12 13.93 -19.62 14.24
CA LYS A 12 13.33 -18.31 14.49
C LYS A 12 11.88 -18.30 13.97
N HIS A 13 11.07 -17.42 14.53
CA HIS A 13 9.68 -17.26 14.16
C HIS A 13 9.42 -15.82 13.73
N ILE A 14 8.64 -15.63 12.68
CA ILE A 14 8.35 -14.31 12.10
C ILE A 14 7.83 -13.28 13.12
N SER A 15 7.19 -13.71 14.21
CA SER A 15 6.69 -12.81 15.27
C SER A 15 7.79 -12.05 16.01
N THR A 16 9.04 -12.53 16.02
CA THR A 16 10.18 -11.84 16.65
C THR A 16 10.94 -10.93 15.68
N LEU A 17 10.58 -10.94 14.40
CA LEU A 17 11.30 -10.30 13.30
C LEU A 17 11.70 -8.84 13.60
N ALA A 18 10.74 -7.99 13.94
CA ALA A 18 11.03 -6.57 14.20
C ALA A 18 11.94 -6.37 15.43
N THR A 19 11.76 -7.18 16.45
CA THR A 19 12.59 -7.13 17.67
C THR A 19 14.02 -7.58 17.38
N ASP A 20 14.19 -8.65 16.62
CA ASP A 20 15.50 -9.20 16.27
C ASP A 20 16.28 -8.26 15.37
N ILE A 21 15.63 -7.60 14.40
CA ILE A 21 16.26 -6.56 13.59
C ILE A 21 16.70 -5.37 14.46
N LYS A 22 15.86 -4.90 15.39
CA LYS A 22 16.24 -3.82 16.32
C LYS A 22 17.44 -4.21 17.19
N HIS A 23 17.47 -5.44 17.70
CA HIS A 23 18.61 -5.96 18.45
C HIS A 23 19.89 -6.04 17.62
N LEU A 24 19.79 -6.48 16.37
CA LEU A 24 20.92 -6.49 15.43
C LEU A 24 21.50 -5.08 15.28
N ILE A 25 20.65 -4.09 14.98
CA ILE A 25 21.09 -2.69 14.78
C ILE A 25 21.72 -2.13 16.05
N ALA A 26 21.11 -2.39 17.23
CA ALA A 26 21.67 -1.97 18.51
C ALA A 26 23.03 -2.62 18.78
N ASN A 27 23.21 -3.90 18.46
CA ASN A 27 24.49 -4.61 18.61
C ASN A 27 25.57 -3.99 17.70
N ILE A 28 25.26 -3.68 16.44
CA ILE A 28 26.19 -3.02 15.52
C ILE A 28 26.59 -1.66 16.08
N SER A 29 25.64 -0.86 16.56
CA SER A 29 25.90 0.45 17.17
C SER A 29 26.77 0.37 18.43
N ASN A 30 26.73 -0.76 19.14
CA ASN A 30 27.54 -1.03 20.33
C ASN A 30 28.87 -1.76 20.00
N GLY A 31 29.32 -1.72 18.76
CA GLY A 31 30.60 -2.28 18.33
C GLY A 31 30.62 -3.81 18.17
N LYS A 32 29.45 -4.45 18.07
CA LYS A 32 29.30 -5.87 17.77
C LYS A 32 28.86 -6.04 16.31
N PRO A 33 29.80 -6.20 15.35
CA PRO A 33 29.43 -6.24 13.93
C PRO A 33 28.60 -7.48 13.61
N ALA A 34 27.68 -7.33 12.64
CA ALA A 34 26.94 -8.46 12.07
C ALA A 34 27.88 -9.31 11.19
N ASN A 35 27.54 -10.58 11.05
CA ASN A 35 28.24 -11.46 10.10
C ASN A 35 27.76 -11.18 8.67
N MET A 36 28.33 -10.14 8.04
CA MET A 36 28.09 -9.81 6.65
C MET A 36 29.01 -10.63 5.76
N THR A 37 28.44 -11.59 5.03
CA THR A 37 29.20 -12.36 4.03
C THR A 37 29.16 -11.66 2.68
N GLU A 38 30.13 -11.95 1.82
CA GLU A 38 30.13 -11.45 0.44
C GLU A 38 28.90 -11.95 -0.33
N GLU A 39 28.45 -13.16 -0.06
CA GLU A 39 27.29 -13.78 -0.70
C GLU A 39 26.01 -13.00 -0.42
N ASN A 40 25.67 -12.79 0.85
CA ASN A 40 24.42 -12.08 1.21
C ASN A 40 24.47 -10.59 0.83
N MET A 41 25.65 -9.96 0.87
CA MET A 41 25.85 -8.60 0.37
C MET A 41 25.62 -8.51 -1.14
N ASN A 42 26.11 -9.47 -1.91
CA ASN A 42 25.93 -9.49 -3.36
C ASN A 42 24.45 -9.69 -3.74
N VAL A 43 23.70 -10.52 -3.02
CA VAL A 43 22.24 -10.67 -3.21
C VAL A 43 21.54 -9.32 -2.97
N PHE A 44 21.82 -8.66 -1.86
CA PHE A 44 21.25 -7.35 -1.54
C PHE A 44 21.55 -6.30 -2.61
N LEU A 45 22.83 -6.16 -3.00
CA LEU A 45 23.26 -5.19 -4.02
C LEU A 45 22.63 -5.47 -5.38
N ASN A 46 22.48 -6.75 -5.75
CA ASN A 46 21.82 -7.11 -7.00
C ASN A 46 20.33 -6.75 -6.97
N ASN A 47 19.64 -6.98 -5.86
CA ASN A 47 18.23 -6.59 -5.70
C ASN A 47 18.02 -5.07 -5.81
N ILE A 48 18.91 -4.27 -5.20
CA ILE A 48 18.90 -2.80 -5.36
C ILE A 48 19.13 -2.40 -6.82
N LYS A 49 20.09 -3.02 -7.49
CA LYS A 49 20.35 -2.77 -8.91
C LYS A 49 19.12 -3.05 -9.77
N GLU A 50 18.48 -4.20 -9.58
CA GLU A 50 17.26 -4.57 -10.33
C GLU A 50 16.12 -3.60 -10.06
N ALA A 51 15.92 -3.17 -8.81
CA ALA A 51 14.93 -2.14 -8.46
C ALA A 51 15.19 -0.82 -9.19
N MET A 52 16.44 -0.37 -9.25
CA MET A 52 16.84 0.85 -9.98
C MET A 52 16.62 0.73 -11.48
N LEU A 53 16.95 -0.42 -12.07
CA LEU A 53 16.74 -0.67 -13.50
C LEU A 53 15.23 -0.71 -13.82
N ALA A 54 14.44 -1.39 -13.01
CA ALA A 54 12.99 -1.44 -13.16
C ALA A 54 12.35 -0.04 -13.05
N TRP A 55 12.78 0.76 -12.08
CA TRP A 55 12.32 2.14 -11.91
C TRP A 55 12.66 3.04 -13.10
N ASN A 56 13.85 2.87 -13.69
CA ASN A 56 14.29 3.63 -14.87
C ASN A 56 13.71 3.11 -16.18
N THR A 57 12.93 2.02 -16.15
CA THR A 57 12.32 1.44 -17.34
C THR A 57 10.90 1.96 -17.49
N PRO A 58 10.54 2.65 -18.60
CA PRO A 58 9.19 3.11 -18.81
C PRO A 58 8.19 1.94 -18.71
N PRO A 59 7.05 2.13 -18.04
CA PRO A 59 6.05 1.08 -17.96
C PRO A 59 5.55 0.72 -19.36
N VAL A 60 5.70 -0.53 -19.74
CA VAL A 60 5.14 -1.04 -21.00
C VAL A 60 3.61 -1.04 -20.86
N LYS A 61 2.92 -0.29 -21.71
CA LYS A 61 1.45 -0.39 -21.84
C LYS A 61 1.13 -1.82 -22.25
N THR A 62 0.58 -2.59 -21.35
CA THR A 62 0.07 -3.93 -21.68
C THR A 62 -1.45 -3.84 -21.82
N ASP A 63 -2.06 -4.67 -22.68
CA ASP A 63 -3.53 -4.82 -22.82
C ASP A 63 -4.22 -5.33 -21.55
N LYS A 64 -3.51 -5.25 -20.42
CA LYS A 64 -3.91 -5.70 -19.08
C LYS A 64 -4.36 -4.55 -18.17
N GLU A 65 -4.56 -3.35 -18.72
CA GLU A 65 -5.17 -2.25 -17.98
C GLU A 65 -6.57 -2.68 -17.53
N GLY A 66 -6.85 -2.55 -16.23
CA GLY A 66 -8.10 -3.02 -15.63
C GLY A 66 -8.15 -4.48 -15.18
N GLN A 67 -7.10 -5.29 -15.38
CA GLN A 67 -7.04 -6.62 -14.79
C GLN A 67 -6.82 -6.55 -13.28
N LEU A 68 -7.59 -7.38 -12.54
CA LEU A 68 -7.38 -7.57 -11.11
C LEU A 68 -5.97 -8.10 -10.85
N ARG A 69 -5.29 -7.48 -9.89
CA ARG A 69 -3.99 -7.92 -9.34
C ARG A 69 -4.14 -8.15 -7.86
N MET A 70 -3.36 -9.05 -7.28
CA MET A 70 -3.41 -9.34 -5.86
C MET A 70 -3.19 -8.10 -4.98
N SER A 71 -2.31 -7.20 -5.40
CA SER A 71 -2.01 -5.94 -4.69
C SER A 71 -3.15 -4.91 -4.67
N VAL A 72 -4.26 -5.14 -5.38
CA VAL A 72 -5.39 -4.20 -5.43
C VAL A 72 -6.73 -4.81 -5.08
N ILE A 73 -6.83 -6.13 -4.85
CA ILE A 73 -8.12 -6.81 -4.60
C ILE A 73 -8.87 -6.32 -3.37
N GLY A 74 -8.17 -5.71 -2.41
CA GLY A 74 -8.78 -5.13 -1.21
C GLY A 74 -9.20 -3.67 -1.37
N LYS A 75 -8.92 -3.03 -2.51
CA LYS A 75 -9.40 -1.67 -2.77
C LYS A 75 -10.92 -1.65 -2.93
N PRO A 76 -11.58 -0.51 -2.66
CA PRO A 76 -13.01 -0.39 -2.84
C PRO A 76 -13.48 -0.77 -4.25
N ALA A 77 -14.53 -1.58 -4.34
CA ALA A 77 -15.03 -2.11 -5.62
C ALA A 77 -15.38 -1.00 -6.63
N ARG A 78 -15.89 0.15 -6.15
CA ARG A 78 -16.18 1.30 -7.02
C ARG A 78 -14.90 1.92 -7.63
N GLN A 79 -13.81 1.98 -6.85
CA GLN A 79 -12.52 2.43 -7.40
C GLN A 79 -12.02 1.48 -8.48
N LEU A 80 -12.05 0.15 -8.21
CA LEU A 80 -11.65 -0.87 -9.19
C LEU A 80 -12.55 -0.85 -10.43
N TRP A 81 -13.83 -0.54 -10.29
CA TRP A 81 -14.74 -0.38 -11.41
C TRP A 81 -14.28 0.79 -12.31
N TYR A 82 -13.96 1.94 -11.74
CA TYR A 82 -13.42 3.07 -12.50
C TYR A 82 -12.04 2.77 -13.10
N ASP A 83 -11.17 2.05 -12.39
CA ASP A 83 -9.87 1.62 -12.92
C ASP A 83 -10.03 0.77 -14.20
N LYS A 84 -11.13 -0.01 -14.31
CA LYS A 84 -11.45 -0.81 -15.49
C LYS A 84 -12.15 -0.01 -16.59
N HIS A 85 -13.17 0.80 -16.24
CA HIS A 85 -14.07 1.44 -17.21
C HIS A 85 -13.64 2.86 -17.62
N SER A 86 -12.87 3.53 -16.78
CA SER A 86 -12.32 4.87 -17.02
C SER A 86 -10.85 4.93 -16.59
N PRO A 87 -9.97 4.12 -17.21
CA PRO A 87 -8.56 4.12 -16.86
C PRO A 87 -7.97 5.51 -17.09
N LYS A 88 -7.23 6.00 -16.11
CA LYS A 88 -6.54 7.28 -16.18
C LYS A 88 -5.18 7.13 -16.84
N ASP A 89 -4.86 8.04 -17.74
CA ASP A 89 -3.49 8.18 -18.20
C ASP A 89 -2.59 8.61 -17.03
N ARG A 90 -1.56 7.82 -16.77
CA ARG A 90 -0.55 8.09 -15.72
C ARG A 90 0.46 9.18 -16.12
N LYS A 91 0.15 10.00 -17.14
CA LYS A 91 1.10 10.94 -17.76
C LYS A 91 1.61 12.03 -16.83
N ASP A 92 0.91 12.28 -15.71
CA ASP A 92 1.23 13.36 -14.77
C ASP A 92 1.48 12.83 -13.36
N GLU A 93 2.16 11.68 -13.22
CA GLU A 93 2.59 11.26 -11.88
C GLU A 93 3.63 12.26 -11.36
N ASP A 94 3.31 12.85 -10.20
CA ASP A 94 4.20 13.76 -9.48
C ASP A 94 5.58 13.08 -9.26
N ALA A 95 6.65 13.78 -9.65
CA ALA A 95 8.02 13.30 -9.48
C ALA A 95 8.31 12.88 -8.04
N GLY A 96 7.71 13.58 -7.05
CA GLY A 96 7.80 13.21 -5.64
C GLY A 96 7.12 11.88 -5.32
N LEU A 97 6.02 11.55 -6.00
CA LEU A 97 5.35 10.26 -5.83
C LEU A 97 6.22 9.11 -6.41
N ASN A 98 6.79 9.32 -7.59
CA ASN A 98 7.68 8.34 -8.22
C ASN A 98 8.93 8.07 -7.36
N LEU A 99 9.51 9.12 -6.76
CA LEU A 99 10.62 8.96 -5.82
C LEU A 99 10.20 8.20 -4.55
N LYS A 100 8.97 8.42 -4.05
CA LYS A 100 8.44 7.64 -2.90
C LYS A 100 8.28 6.16 -3.21
N PHE A 101 7.92 5.80 -4.45
CA PHE A 101 7.88 4.39 -4.87
C PHE A 101 9.29 3.78 -4.87
N LEU A 102 10.28 4.49 -5.41
CA LEU A 102 11.66 4.03 -5.37
C LEU A 102 12.15 3.83 -3.93
N TYR A 103 11.86 4.77 -3.02
CA TYR A 103 12.17 4.61 -1.59
C TYR A 103 11.53 3.35 -1.01
N GLY A 104 10.29 3.03 -1.41
CA GLY A 104 9.61 1.81 -0.99
C GLY A 104 10.43 0.57 -1.34
N HIS A 105 10.85 0.44 -2.59
CA HIS A 105 11.65 -0.70 -3.05
C HIS A 105 13.03 -0.78 -2.37
N ILE A 106 13.73 0.35 -2.20
CA ILE A 106 15.02 0.36 -1.50
C ILE A 106 14.87 -0.07 -0.04
N ILE A 107 13.85 0.45 0.66
CA ILE A 107 13.57 0.09 2.06
C ILE A 107 13.21 -1.40 2.17
N GLU A 108 12.40 -1.92 1.25
CA GLU A 108 12.05 -3.34 1.20
C GLU A 108 13.31 -4.21 1.17
N HIS A 109 14.18 -4.02 0.19
CA HIS A 109 15.39 -4.83 0.07
C HIS A 109 16.35 -4.64 1.26
N LEU A 110 16.45 -3.41 1.79
CA LEU A 110 17.27 -3.14 2.97
C LEU A 110 16.76 -3.89 4.20
N ILE A 111 15.45 -3.83 4.47
CA ILE A 111 14.91 -4.45 5.67
C ILE A 111 14.91 -5.99 5.59
N LEU A 112 14.73 -6.55 4.38
CA LEU A 112 14.85 -8.00 4.15
C LEU A 112 16.30 -8.46 4.36
N TYR A 113 17.29 -7.68 3.91
CA TYR A 113 18.71 -7.95 4.19
C TYR A 113 19.01 -7.91 5.69
N LEU A 114 18.48 -6.94 6.42
CA LEU A 114 18.62 -6.86 7.89
C LEU A 114 17.93 -8.04 8.60
N ALA A 115 16.80 -8.52 8.08
CA ALA A 115 16.13 -9.71 8.59
C ALA A 115 17.02 -10.96 8.47
N GLU A 116 17.69 -11.14 7.33
CA GLU A 116 18.63 -12.22 7.10
C GLU A 116 19.84 -12.13 8.05
N LEU A 117 20.44 -10.93 8.19
CA LEU A 117 21.53 -10.69 9.13
C LEU A 117 21.12 -10.90 10.60
N ALA A 118 19.84 -10.68 10.93
CA ALA A 118 19.28 -10.98 12.24
C ALA A 118 19.04 -12.47 12.46
N GLY A 119 19.29 -13.32 11.44
CA GLY A 119 19.22 -14.78 11.51
C GLY A 119 17.87 -15.37 11.15
N HIS A 120 16.97 -14.60 10.53
CA HIS A 120 15.73 -15.10 9.93
C HIS A 120 16.00 -15.70 8.56
N LYS A 121 15.20 -16.70 8.19
CA LYS A 121 15.29 -17.33 6.86
C LYS A 121 14.42 -16.54 5.89
N VAL A 122 15.06 -15.79 4.98
CA VAL A 122 14.39 -15.00 3.93
C VAL A 122 14.38 -15.78 2.62
N GLU A 123 13.20 -16.08 2.08
CA GLU A 123 13.01 -16.91 0.90
C GLU A 123 11.98 -16.29 -0.06
N ASP A 124 11.95 -16.79 -1.29
CA ASP A 124 10.90 -16.50 -2.29
C ASP A 124 10.72 -14.99 -2.57
N GLN A 125 11.78 -14.16 -2.47
CA GLN A 125 11.69 -12.72 -2.75
C GLN A 125 11.14 -12.47 -4.15
N GLN A 126 10.13 -11.59 -4.25
CA GLN A 126 9.46 -11.19 -5.49
C GLN A 126 8.87 -12.38 -6.29
N LYS A 127 8.55 -13.49 -5.63
CA LYS A 127 7.96 -14.68 -6.27
C LYS A 127 6.56 -14.39 -6.77
N LYS A 128 6.30 -14.82 -8.02
CA LYS A 128 4.98 -14.74 -8.63
C LYS A 128 4.04 -15.76 -7.98
N VAL A 129 2.85 -15.31 -7.67
CA VAL A 129 1.77 -16.15 -7.12
C VAL A 129 0.45 -15.86 -7.81
N GLU A 130 -0.49 -16.80 -7.72
CA GLU A 130 -1.80 -16.68 -8.37
C GLU A 130 -2.89 -17.37 -7.53
N VAL A 131 -4.06 -16.73 -7.44
CA VAL A 131 -5.30 -17.31 -6.92
C VAL A 131 -6.43 -17.01 -7.89
N ASP A 132 -7.10 -18.04 -8.40
CA ASP A 132 -8.23 -17.93 -9.33
C ASP A 132 -7.95 -16.97 -10.51
N GLY A 133 -6.75 -17.03 -11.10
CA GLY A 133 -6.33 -16.17 -12.22
C GLY A 133 -5.93 -14.74 -11.83
N VAL A 134 -5.99 -14.37 -10.54
CA VAL A 134 -5.48 -13.10 -10.04
C VAL A 134 -4.03 -13.26 -9.63
N LYS A 135 -3.15 -12.51 -10.29
CA LYS A 135 -1.68 -12.61 -10.13
C LYS A 135 -1.15 -11.55 -9.18
N GLY A 136 -0.06 -11.87 -8.51
CA GLY A 136 0.70 -10.96 -7.67
C GLY A 136 2.15 -11.41 -7.51
N HIS A 137 2.92 -10.61 -6.78
CA HIS A 137 4.26 -10.94 -6.33
C HIS A 137 4.28 -10.75 -4.81
N ILE A 138 4.78 -11.73 -4.10
CA ILE A 138 5.04 -11.58 -2.66
C ILE A 138 6.37 -10.84 -2.48
N ASP A 139 6.50 -10.03 -1.43
CA ASP A 139 7.79 -9.42 -1.13
C ASP A 139 8.77 -10.49 -0.68
N SER A 140 8.38 -11.34 0.27
CA SER A 140 9.17 -12.51 0.67
C SER A 140 8.37 -13.50 1.51
N LYS A 141 8.98 -14.67 1.76
CA LYS A 141 8.65 -15.53 2.90
C LYS A 141 9.76 -15.39 3.95
N ILE A 142 9.37 -15.20 5.20
CA ILE A 142 10.29 -15.17 6.33
C ILE A 142 9.89 -16.27 7.31
N ASP A 143 10.83 -17.16 7.60
CA ASP A 143 10.63 -18.34 8.46
C ASP A 143 9.45 -19.23 8.02
N GLY A 144 9.19 -19.27 6.72
CA GLY A 144 8.11 -20.05 6.10
C GLY A 144 6.77 -19.30 5.93
N GLU A 145 6.60 -18.10 6.50
CA GLU A 145 5.38 -17.31 6.45
C GLU A 145 5.50 -16.11 5.52
N ILE A 146 4.37 -15.62 4.98
CA ILE A 146 4.34 -14.43 4.12
C ILE A 146 4.72 -13.18 4.92
N CYS A 147 5.69 -12.43 4.43
CA CYS A 147 6.05 -11.13 4.93
C CYS A 147 5.89 -10.08 3.83
N ASP A 148 4.99 -9.14 4.03
CA ASP A 148 4.78 -8.00 3.15
C ASP A 148 5.40 -6.76 3.80
N VAL A 149 6.33 -6.10 3.09
CA VAL A 149 7.08 -4.97 3.63
C VAL A 149 6.37 -3.66 3.31
N LYS A 150 6.21 -2.81 4.30
CA LYS A 150 5.60 -1.49 4.13
C LYS A 150 6.50 -0.37 4.60
N SER A 151 6.76 0.61 3.73
CA SER A 151 7.37 1.88 4.11
C SER A 151 6.26 2.90 4.41
N ALA A 152 6.10 3.28 5.67
CA ALA A 152 4.98 4.08 6.15
C ALA A 152 5.38 5.52 6.54
N SER A 153 4.43 6.46 6.52
CA SER A 153 4.54 7.69 7.29
C SER A 153 4.34 7.40 8.77
N SER A 154 4.83 8.25 9.68
CA SER A 154 4.66 8.05 11.13
C SER A 154 3.18 7.90 11.53
N PHE A 155 2.26 8.57 10.84
CA PHE A 155 0.82 8.41 11.07
C PHE A 155 0.33 7.00 10.70
N SER A 156 0.71 6.49 9.52
CA SER A 156 0.33 5.14 9.09
C SER A 156 1.05 4.06 9.90
N PHE A 157 2.32 4.29 10.26
CA PHE A 157 3.10 3.40 11.10
C PHE A 157 2.41 3.14 12.45
N LYS A 158 1.93 4.21 13.11
CA LYS A 158 1.19 4.09 14.38
C LYS A 158 -0.06 3.21 14.26
N LYS A 159 -0.78 3.26 13.14
CA LYS A 159 -1.95 2.39 12.92
C LYS A 159 -1.58 0.92 12.82
N PHE A 160 -0.47 0.59 12.17
CA PHE A 160 0.04 -0.79 12.18
C PHE A 160 0.48 -1.21 13.59
N GLN A 161 1.22 -0.34 14.27
CA GLN A 161 1.74 -0.62 15.62
C GLN A 161 0.63 -0.83 16.65
N SER A 162 -0.48 -0.08 16.56
CA SER A 162 -1.64 -0.20 17.46
C SER A 162 -2.69 -1.21 17.00
N GLY A 163 -2.60 -1.74 15.77
CA GLY A 163 -3.62 -2.59 15.18
C GLY A 163 -4.84 -1.84 14.63
N GLU A 164 -4.89 -0.51 14.73
CA GLU A 164 -6.01 0.32 14.22
C GLU A 164 -6.18 0.24 12.71
N ILE A 165 -5.21 -0.31 11.97
CA ILE A 165 -5.29 -0.54 10.52
C ILE A 165 -6.48 -1.44 10.14
N VAL A 166 -6.97 -2.29 11.04
CA VAL A 166 -8.16 -3.14 10.81
C VAL A 166 -9.39 -2.31 10.46
N GLY A 167 -9.58 -1.18 11.15
CA GLY A 167 -10.74 -0.28 10.94
C GLY A 167 -10.56 0.75 9.83
N ASP A 168 -9.35 0.92 9.30
CA ASP A 168 -9.02 1.96 8.31
C ASP A 168 -7.93 1.49 7.34
N ASP A 169 -8.30 0.52 6.49
CA ASP A 169 -7.47 -0.07 5.43
C ASP A 169 -7.95 0.34 4.03
N PRO A 170 -7.77 1.61 3.62
CA PRO A 170 -8.23 2.09 2.31
C PRO A 170 -7.43 1.53 1.14
N PHE A 171 -6.30 0.87 1.41
CA PHE A 171 -5.43 0.29 0.38
C PHE A 171 -5.67 -1.22 0.19
N GLY A 172 -6.42 -1.86 1.11
CA GLY A 172 -6.78 -3.27 1.03
C GLY A 172 -5.64 -4.23 1.39
N TYR A 173 -4.78 -3.83 2.32
CA TYR A 173 -3.64 -4.62 2.75
C TYR A 173 -4.01 -6.01 3.29
N HIS A 174 -5.08 -6.09 4.11
CA HIS A 174 -5.54 -7.37 4.65
C HIS A 174 -5.96 -8.35 3.57
N ALA A 175 -6.64 -7.88 2.52
CA ALA A 175 -7.02 -8.72 1.40
C ALA A 175 -5.81 -9.14 0.56
N GLN A 176 -4.84 -8.24 0.36
CA GLN A 176 -3.58 -8.55 -0.31
C GLN A 176 -2.83 -9.66 0.42
N LEU A 177 -2.62 -9.52 1.74
CA LEU A 177 -1.94 -10.52 2.56
C LEU A 177 -2.67 -11.86 2.53
N SER A 178 -4.01 -11.86 2.73
CA SER A 178 -4.82 -13.06 2.66
C SER A 178 -4.72 -13.77 1.30
N GLY A 179 -4.60 -13.00 0.21
CA GLY A 179 -4.34 -13.53 -1.13
C GLY A 179 -3.01 -14.23 -1.25
N TYR A 180 -1.98 -13.62 -0.73
CA TYR A 180 -0.64 -14.19 -0.73
C TYR A 180 -0.53 -15.44 0.15
N GLU A 181 -1.13 -15.41 1.34
CA GLU A 181 -1.22 -16.59 2.22
C GLU A 181 -2.01 -17.74 1.55
N THR A 182 -3.16 -17.43 0.93
CA THR A 182 -3.95 -18.43 0.20
C THR A 182 -3.15 -19.10 -0.91
N ALA A 183 -2.36 -18.31 -1.66
CA ALA A 183 -1.54 -18.83 -2.74
C ALA A 183 -0.37 -19.73 -2.27
N ASN A 184 0.09 -19.53 -1.04
CA ASN A 184 1.26 -20.22 -0.47
C ASN A 184 0.90 -21.27 0.58
N GLY A 185 -0.36 -21.36 1.00
CA GLY A 185 -0.81 -22.29 2.06
C GLY A 185 -0.30 -21.92 3.45
N THR A 186 -0.05 -20.62 3.70
CA THR A 186 0.41 -20.07 4.98
C THR A 186 -0.73 -19.32 5.69
N LYS A 187 -0.56 -18.95 6.97
CA LYS A 187 -1.59 -18.28 7.78
C LYS A 187 -1.05 -17.27 8.80
N GLU A 188 0.22 -17.39 9.15
CA GLU A 188 0.86 -16.59 10.20
C GLU A 188 1.61 -15.37 9.65
N GLY A 189 1.36 -15.04 8.38
CA GLY A 189 1.98 -13.91 7.70
C GLY A 189 1.59 -12.57 8.28
N GLY A 190 2.37 -11.54 7.93
CA GLY A 190 2.13 -10.20 8.42
C GLY A 190 2.89 -9.13 7.65
N PHE A 191 2.85 -7.93 8.21
CA PHE A 191 3.48 -6.73 7.64
C PHE A 191 4.71 -6.35 8.47
N LEU A 192 5.86 -6.29 7.82
CA LEU A 192 7.06 -5.67 8.38
C LEU A 192 7.05 -4.19 7.98
N VAL A 193 6.81 -3.31 8.93
CA VAL A 193 6.56 -1.90 8.66
C VAL A 193 7.72 -1.04 9.14
N VAL A 194 8.21 -0.17 8.26
CA VAL A 194 9.26 0.81 8.57
C VAL A 194 8.67 2.22 8.54
N ASP A 195 8.82 2.97 9.62
CA ASP A 195 8.54 4.42 9.63
C ASP A 195 9.66 5.17 8.91
N LYS A 196 9.35 5.73 7.76
CA LYS A 196 10.33 6.48 6.92
C LYS A 196 10.93 7.70 7.60
N SER A 197 10.28 8.25 8.63
CA SER A 197 10.70 9.47 9.29
C SER A 197 11.61 9.20 10.49
N SER A 198 11.28 8.18 11.30
CA SER A 198 12.02 7.84 12.51
C SER A 198 13.01 6.68 12.33
N GLY A 199 12.79 5.83 11.30
CA GLY A 199 13.51 4.56 11.15
C GLY A 199 13.01 3.48 12.12
N ASP A 200 11.89 3.71 12.85
CA ASP A 200 11.34 2.67 13.72
C ASP A 200 10.69 1.54 12.92
N ILE A 201 10.63 0.35 13.50
CA ILE A 201 10.20 -0.88 12.85
C ILE A 201 9.16 -1.57 13.73
N CYS A 202 8.07 -2.05 13.14
CA CYS A 202 7.16 -2.97 13.82
C CYS A 202 6.78 -4.13 12.90
N PHE A 203 6.38 -5.23 13.52
CA PHE A 203 5.72 -6.34 12.81
C PHE A 203 4.27 -6.38 13.25
N TYR A 204 3.35 -6.35 12.28
CA TYR A 204 1.92 -6.43 12.50
C TYR A 204 1.37 -7.68 11.82
N LYS A 205 0.80 -8.59 12.62
CA LYS A 205 0.07 -9.74 12.15
C LYS A 205 -1.42 -9.48 12.34
N PRO A 206 -2.22 -9.45 11.26
CA PRO A 206 -3.67 -9.35 11.38
C PRO A 206 -4.27 -10.61 12.03
N GLU A 207 -5.34 -10.44 12.79
CA GLU A 207 -6.16 -11.55 13.23
C GLU A 207 -6.90 -12.19 12.04
N ASP A 208 -7.21 -13.48 12.13
CA ASP A 208 -7.85 -14.23 11.03
C ASP A 208 -9.18 -13.63 10.61
N MET A 209 -9.96 -13.08 11.55
CA MET A 209 -11.23 -12.41 11.25
C MET A 209 -11.09 -11.11 10.43
N ALA A 210 -9.91 -10.50 10.42
CA ALA A 210 -9.62 -9.33 9.59
C ALA A 210 -9.24 -9.71 8.15
N LYS A 211 -8.96 -10.98 7.89
CA LYS A 211 -8.56 -11.50 6.59
C LYS A 211 -9.78 -12.00 5.80
N PRO A 212 -10.11 -11.41 4.64
CA PRO A 212 -11.26 -11.85 3.86
C PRO A 212 -11.00 -13.21 3.18
N ASN A 213 -12.07 -13.96 2.90
CA ASN A 213 -11.97 -15.11 2.01
C ASN A 213 -11.69 -14.64 0.58
N VAL A 214 -10.48 -14.85 0.12
CA VAL A 214 -9.96 -14.30 -1.16
C VAL A 214 -10.71 -14.84 -2.37
N LYS A 215 -11.03 -16.14 -2.42
CA LYS A 215 -11.75 -16.71 -3.57
C LYS A 215 -13.15 -16.10 -3.71
N SER A 216 -13.85 -15.96 -2.59
CA SER A 216 -15.14 -15.29 -2.57
C SER A 216 -15.03 -13.81 -2.95
N LEU A 217 -14.01 -13.12 -2.47
CA LEU A 217 -13.73 -11.72 -2.81
C LEU A 217 -13.48 -11.55 -4.31
N ILE A 218 -12.61 -12.37 -4.90
CA ILE A 218 -12.30 -12.34 -6.34
C ILE A 218 -13.55 -12.60 -7.18
N LYS A 219 -14.36 -13.59 -6.80
CA LYS A 219 -15.63 -13.90 -7.48
C LYS A 219 -16.58 -12.70 -7.48
N ASN A 220 -16.77 -12.07 -6.31
CA ASN A 220 -17.65 -10.92 -6.15
C ASN A 220 -17.13 -9.70 -6.92
N LEU A 221 -15.83 -9.43 -6.88
CA LEU A 221 -15.22 -8.34 -7.64
C LEU A 221 -15.43 -8.53 -9.14
N ARG A 222 -15.16 -9.71 -9.68
CA ARG A 222 -15.40 -9.99 -11.10
C ARG A 222 -16.83 -9.69 -11.52
N SER A 223 -17.81 -10.20 -10.75
CA SER A 223 -19.24 -9.92 -11.02
C SER A 223 -19.56 -8.42 -10.95
N THR A 224 -18.94 -7.69 -10.03
CA THR A 224 -19.16 -6.24 -9.88
C THR A 224 -18.52 -5.44 -11.01
N LEU A 225 -17.33 -5.84 -11.44
CA LEU A 225 -16.58 -5.15 -12.49
C LEU A 225 -17.13 -5.39 -13.90
N GLU A 226 -18.03 -6.36 -14.10
CA GLU A 226 -18.72 -6.58 -15.38
C GLU A 226 -20.02 -5.76 -15.50
N LYS A 227 -20.45 -5.06 -14.45
CA LYS A 227 -21.65 -4.22 -14.52
C LYS A 227 -21.39 -2.92 -15.30
N ASP A 228 -22.39 -2.45 -16.04
CA ASP A 228 -22.32 -1.20 -16.82
C ASP A 228 -22.33 0.06 -15.93
N THR A 229 -22.78 -0.06 -14.68
CA THR A 229 -22.85 1.05 -13.74
C THR A 229 -21.95 0.82 -12.53
N PRO A 230 -21.29 1.90 -12.03
CA PRO A 230 -20.44 1.77 -10.86
C PRO A 230 -21.25 1.35 -9.62
N PRO A 231 -20.67 0.52 -8.73
CA PRO A 231 -21.30 0.20 -7.45
C PRO A 231 -21.47 1.48 -6.59
N GLU A 232 -22.16 1.36 -5.45
CA GLU A 232 -22.39 2.47 -4.52
C GLU A 232 -21.09 3.14 -4.07
N LYS A 233 -21.18 4.40 -3.62
CA LYS A 233 -20.04 5.16 -3.09
C LYS A 233 -19.42 4.43 -1.91
N CYS A 234 -18.08 4.39 -1.87
CA CYS A 234 -17.34 3.54 -0.94
C CYS A 234 -17.34 4.04 0.51
N TYR A 235 -17.53 5.34 0.69
CA TYR A 235 -17.40 5.99 1.99
C TYR A 235 -18.38 7.14 2.11
N GLU A 236 -18.90 7.34 3.33
CA GLU A 236 -19.67 8.52 3.70
C GLU A 236 -18.78 9.77 3.79
N PHE A 237 -19.38 10.92 3.56
CA PHE A 237 -18.68 12.20 3.77
C PHE A 237 -18.49 12.48 5.25
N LYS A 238 -17.37 13.12 5.58
CA LYS A 238 -17.13 13.63 6.93
C LYS A 238 -17.80 14.99 7.09
N THR A 239 -18.67 15.13 8.08
CA THR A 239 -19.32 16.40 8.38
C THR A 239 -18.46 17.22 9.33
N GLU A 240 -18.09 18.42 8.91
CA GLU A 240 -17.34 19.40 9.71
C GLU A 240 -18.28 20.14 10.69
N LYS A 241 -17.70 20.79 11.72
CA LYS A 241 -18.48 21.55 12.74
C LYS A 241 -19.35 22.66 12.15
N ASN A 242 -19.00 23.21 11.00
CA ASN A 242 -19.74 24.26 10.29
C ASN A 242 -20.82 23.70 9.34
N GLY A 243 -21.00 22.37 9.29
CA GLY A 243 -21.95 21.68 8.43
C GLY A 243 -21.39 21.33 7.05
N ASN A 244 -20.24 21.84 6.64
CA ASN A 244 -19.64 21.47 5.38
C ASN A 244 -19.24 19.98 5.38
N LYS A 245 -19.26 19.34 4.19
CA LYS A 245 -18.88 17.93 4.07
C LYS A 245 -17.59 17.80 3.30
N THR A 246 -16.66 17.06 3.85
CA THR A 246 -15.36 16.70 3.24
C THR A 246 -15.33 15.25 2.81
N LEU A 247 -14.38 14.92 1.93
CA LEU A 247 -14.13 13.54 1.54
C LEU A 247 -13.58 12.71 2.69
N ALA A 248 -13.99 11.45 2.77
CA ALA A 248 -13.29 10.45 3.58
C ALA A 248 -11.84 10.27 3.12
N THR A 249 -10.97 9.81 4.02
CA THR A 249 -9.53 9.64 3.75
C THR A 249 -9.27 8.76 2.53
N GLY A 250 -9.99 7.65 2.38
CA GLY A 250 -9.88 6.75 1.22
C GLY A 250 -10.23 7.44 -0.11
N CYS A 251 -11.23 8.34 -0.11
CA CYS A 251 -11.58 9.12 -1.29
C CYS A 251 -10.53 10.17 -1.63
N MET A 252 -9.84 10.76 -0.64
CA MET A 252 -8.82 11.78 -0.91
C MET A 252 -7.66 11.25 -1.75
N PHE A 253 -7.28 9.98 -1.56
CA PHE A 253 -6.22 9.31 -2.31
C PHE A 253 -6.73 8.60 -3.58
N CYS A 254 -8.05 8.52 -3.78
CA CYS A 254 -8.62 7.89 -4.96
C CYS A 254 -8.36 8.74 -6.21
N PRO A 255 -7.79 8.17 -7.28
CA PRO A 255 -7.57 8.90 -8.52
C PRO A 255 -8.87 9.31 -9.21
N HIS A 256 -9.99 8.61 -8.95
CA HIS A 256 -11.30 8.84 -9.55
C HIS A 256 -12.23 9.76 -8.74
N LYS A 257 -11.71 10.43 -7.71
CA LYS A 257 -12.53 11.27 -6.81
C LYS A 257 -13.34 12.33 -7.54
N TRP A 258 -12.80 12.94 -8.56
CA TRP A 258 -13.48 13.99 -9.34
C TRP A 258 -14.69 13.46 -10.12
N GLU A 259 -14.52 12.33 -10.80
CA GLU A 259 -15.58 11.67 -11.56
C GLU A 259 -16.63 11.07 -10.61
N CYS A 260 -16.17 10.37 -9.59
CA CYS A 260 -17.02 9.71 -8.59
C CYS A 260 -17.93 10.69 -7.83
N HIS A 261 -17.50 11.94 -7.67
CA HIS A 261 -18.21 12.98 -6.93
C HIS A 261 -18.62 14.17 -7.81
N SER A 262 -18.80 13.97 -9.11
CA SER A 262 -19.26 15.01 -10.05
C SER A 262 -20.67 15.52 -9.75
N ASP A 263 -21.48 14.72 -9.06
CA ASP A 263 -22.85 15.03 -8.62
C ASP A 263 -22.93 15.93 -7.37
N THR A 264 -21.81 16.17 -6.69
CA THR A 264 -21.77 16.98 -5.45
C THR A 264 -21.94 18.47 -5.71
N ASN A 265 -22.21 19.26 -4.66
CA ASN A 265 -22.43 20.72 -4.74
C ASN A 265 -23.46 21.09 -5.85
N ASN A 266 -24.58 20.35 -5.92
CA ASN A 266 -25.64 20.53 -6.94
C ASN A 266 -25.13 20.36 -8.37
N GLY A 267 -24.31 19.34 -8.62
CA GLY A 267 -23.76 19.01 -9.92
C GLY A 267 -22.53 19.82 -10.33
N LYS A 268 -21.98 20.66 -9.43
CA LYS A 268 -20.74 21.41 -9.68
C LYS A 268 -19.48 20.59 -9.37
N GLY A 269 -19.64 19.41 -8.77
CA GLY A 269 -18.53 18.57 -8.34
C GLY A 269 -17.86 19.06 -7.04
N LEU A 270 -16.67 18.54 -6.78
CA LEU A 270 -15.89 18.93 -5.62
C LEU A 270 -15.39 20.37 -5.74
N ARG A 271 -15.46 21.12 -4.64
CA ARG A 271 -14.92 22.48 -4.54
C ARG A 271 -13.67 22.50 -3.66
N VAL A 272 -12.63 23.21 -4.07
CA VAL A 272 -11.32 23.22 -3.40
C VAL A 272 -11.04 24.60 -2.82
N PHE A 273 -10.66 24.63 -1.55
CA PHE A 273 -10.37 25.83 -0.79
C PHE A 273 -8.95 25.79 -0.21
N LYS A 274 -8.20 26.87 -0.37
CA LYS A 274 -6.80 27.00 0.03
C LYS A 274 -6.69 27.53 1.46
N TYR A 275 -6.33 26.64 2.38
CA TYR A 275 -5.97 27.02 3.75
C TYR A 275 -4.45 27.16 3.89
N ALA A 276 -3.97 27.79 4.97
CA ALA A 276 -2.55 28.09 5.16
C ALA A 276 -1.61 26.88 4.97
N ASN A 277 -2.03 25.69 5.41
CA ASN A 277 -1.18 24.50 5.41
C ASN A 277 -1.70 23.36 4.51
N LYS A 278 -2.87 23.49 3.89
CA LYS A 278 -3.48 22.45 3.08
C LYS A 278 -4.60 22.96 2.19
N ASN A 279 -4.83 22.27 1.09
CA ASN A 279 -6.05 22.45 0.31
C ASN A 279 -7.13 21.48 0.82
N VAL A 280 -8.36 21.97 0.96
CA VAL A 280 -9.50 21.18 1.46
C VAL A 280 -10.52 21.04 0.34
N MET A 281 -10.91 19.79 0.04
CA MET A 281 -11.95 19.46 -0.92
C MET A 281 -13.28 19.28 -0.21
N LEU A 282 -14.27 20.09 -0.58
CA LEU A 282 -15.61 20.05 -0.03
C LEU A 282 -16.57 19.39 -1.04
N ALA A 283 -17.27 18.36 -0.57
CA ALA A 283 -18.33 17.69 -1.30
C ALA A 283 -19.70 18.38 -1.11
N ASP A 284 -19.86 19.14 -0.03
CA ASP A 284 -21.05 19.95 0.23
C ASP A 284 -20.63 21.22 0.98
N VAL A 285 -20.97 22.37 0.41
CA VAL A 285 -20.63 23.69 0.97
C VAL A 285 -21.91 24.31 1.54
N VAL A 286 -22.18 24.06 2.82
CA VAL A 286 -23.28 24.66 3.58
C VAL A 286 -22.91 26.08 4.01
N LYS A 287 -21.68 26.26 4.49
CA LYS A 287 -21.14 27.56 4.88
C LYS A 287 -19.89 27.86 4.04
N GLN A 288 -19.96 28.96 3.26
CA GLN A 288 -18.84 29.40 2.42
C GLN A 288 -17.59 29.64 3.26
N PRO A 289 -16.45 28.98 2.97
CA PRO A 289 -15.18 29.27 3.63
C PRO A 289 -14.72 30.71 3.36
N LEU A 290 -14.08 31.34 4.38
CA LEU A 290 -13.50 32.71 4.27
C LEU A 290 -12.07 32.67 3.70
N VAL A 291 -11.76 31.69 2.88
CA VAL A 291 -10.46 31.50 2.21
C VAL A 291 -10.68 31.39 0.71
N GLU A 292 -9.59 31.54 -0.04
CA GLU A 292 -9.62 31.48 -1.51
C GLU A 292 -10.13 30.14 -2.00
N GLU A 293 -11.08 30.16 -2.95
CA GLU A 293 -11.47 28.98 -3.70
C GLU A 293 -10.56 28.84 -4.91
N ILE A 294 -9.91 27.69 -5.02
CA ILE A 294 -8.94 27.36 -6.06
C ILE A 294 -9.40 26.17 -6.93
N THR A 295 -10.70 25.93 -7.02
CA THR A 295 -11.28 24.83 -7.81
C THR A 295 -10.80 24.87 -9.26
N TYR A 296 -10.61 26.08 -9.83
CA TYR A 296 -10.12 26.30 -11.18
C TYR A 296 -8.72 25.71 -11.45
N GLU A 297 -7.86 25.63 -10.45
CA GLU A 297 -6.54 25.00 -10.57
C GLU A 297 -6.62 23.50 -10.87
N TYR A 298 -7.79 22.88 -10.63
CA TYR A 298 -8.08 21.49 -10.86
C TYR A 298 -8.97 21.23 -12.08
N GLU A 299 -9.29 22.27 -12.86
CA GLU A 299 -10.20 22.17 -14.01
C GLU A 299 -9.73 21.17 -15.08
N ASP A 300 -8.42 21.03 -15.32
CA ASP A 300 -7.91 20.07 -16.28
C ASP A 300 -8.17 18.63 -15.83
N GLN A 301 -8.15 18.38 -14.53
CA GLN A 301 -8.56 17.10 -13.95
C GLN A 301 -10.08 16.90 -14.09
N LEU A 302 -10.88 17.96 -14.10
CA LEU A 302 -12.33 17.93 -14.31
C LEU A 302 -12.70 17.81 -15.82
N LYS A 303 -12.03 18.53 -16.72
CA LYS A 303 -12.33 18.56 -18.17
C LYS A 303 -12.06 17.22 -18.86
N ASN A 304 -11.10 16.46 -18.40
CA ASN A 304 -10.81 15.12 -18.92
C ASN A 304 -11.94 14.11 -18.67
N TYR A 305 -12.90 14.41 -17.78
CA TYR A 305 -14.09 13.59 -17.52
C TYR A 305 -15.27 13.93 -18.42
N GLY A 306 -15.49 15.20 -18.77
CA GLY A 306 -16.64 15.64 -19.56
C GLY A 306 -16.62 15.24 -21.05
N LYS A 307 -15.47 14.86 -21.60
CA LYS A 307 -15.34 14.51 -23.02
C LYS A 307 -15.71 13.06 -23.36
N ARG A 308 -15.86 12.17 -22.35
CA ARG A 308 -16.18 10.74 -22.58
C ARG A 308 -17.66 10.41 -22.45
N THR A 309 -18.49 11.31 -21.94
CA THR A 309 -19.95 11.12 -21.82
C THR A 309 -20.74 11.55 -23.07
N GLN A 310 -20.06 12.00 -24.14
CA GLN A 310 -20.69 12.43 -25.40
C GLN A 310 -20.19 11.64 -26.62
N ALA A 311 -19.53 10.48 -26.41
CA ALA A 311 -19.10 9.59 -27.49
C ALA A 311 -19.85 8.27 -27.47
#